data_b2671ea2a96554704a611623490b2759
#
_entry.id   b2671ea2a96554704a611623490b2759
#
_cell.length_a   1.000
_cell.length_b   1.000
_cell.length_c   1.000
_cell.angle_alpha   90.00
_cell.angle_beta   90.00
_cell.angle_gamma   90.00
#
_symmetry.space_group_name_H-M   'P 1'
#
loop_
_entity.id
_entity.type
_entity.pdbx_description
1 polymer ?
#
loop_
_entity_poly.entity_id
_entity_poly.type
_entity_poly.pdbx_seq_one_letter_code
_entity_poly.pdbx_strand_id
1 'polypeptide(L)'
;TDEHGQKIENKAFENMQTPKEFVDEISGEIKNIWDLMNTSYDKFIRTTDADHERQVQKIFKKLYDQGDIYKGEYVGKYCTPCESFFTDSQLVDGKCPDCGRPVQEAKEEAYFFKLSKYQDRLMKHIEQNPDFIQPESRKNEMINNFIKPGLQDLCVSRTSFKWGIPVDFDDKHVVYVWLDALTNYITGIGYDADGNSSEQYKKYWPAGLH
;
A
#
# COMPACT_ATOMS: atom_id res chain seq x y z
N THR A 1 -5.52 -10.93 -2.23
CA THR A 1 -6.48 -9.82 -2.42
C THR A 1 -6.14 -8.67 -1.49
N ASP A 2 -6.25 -7.45 -2.01
CA ASP A 2 -6.17 -6.21 -1.25
C ASP A 2 -7.59 -5.81 -0.85
N GLU A 3 -7.86 -5.78 0.47
CA GLU A 3 -9.23 -5.84 1.01
C GLU A 3 -9.60 -4.67 1.92
N HIS A 4 -8.69 -3.74 2.19
CA HIS A 4 -8.94 -2.59 3.06
C HIS A 4 -9.30 -1.32 2.28
N GLY A 5 -9.72 -0.29 2.99
CA GLY A 5 -9.91 1.05 2.46
C GLY A 5 -11.36 1.51 2.33
N GLN A 6 -11.51 2.80 2.09
CA GLN A 6 -12.82 3.47 2.04
C GLN A 6 -13.73 2.92 0.94
N LYS A 7 -13.16 2.52 -0.20
CA LYS A 7 -13.92 1.97 -1.32
C LYS A 7 -14.64 0.67 -0.91
N ILE A 8 -13.93 -0.19 -0.21
CA ILE A 8 -14.49 -1.47 0.30
C ILE A 8 -15.56 -1.18 1.37
N GLU A 9 -15.27 -0.30 2.33
CA GLU A 9 -16.23 0.09 3.37
C GLU A 9 -17.54 0.61 2.76
N ASN A 10 -17.45 1.50 1.77
CA ASN A 10 -18.61 2.04 1.06
C ASN A 10 -19.38 0.93 0.30
N LYS A 11 -18.67 0.04 -0.40
CA LYS A 11 -19.31 -1.06 -1.13
C LYS A 11 -20.01 -2.07 -0.23
N ALA A 12 -19.41 -2.41 0.89
CA ALA A 12 -20.03 -3.25 1.89
C ALA A 12 -21.34 -2.61 2.41
N PHE A 13 -21.30 -1.31 2.73
CA PHE A 13 -22.49 -0.57 3.17
C PHE A 13 -23.58 -0.56 2.10
N GLU A 14 -23.26 -0.30 0.83
CA GLU A 14 -24.21 -0.36 -0.29
C GLU A 14 -24.90 -1.73 -0.41
N ASN A 15 -24.18 -2.81 -0.05
CA ASN A 15 -24.69 -4.18 -0.08
C ASN A 15 -25.31 -4.65 1.25
N MET A 16 -25.45 -3.76 2.24
CA MET A 16 -25.96 -4.08 3.59
C MET A 16 -25.17 -5.19 4.30
N GLN A 17 -23.88 -5.24 4.06
CA GLN A 17 -22.92 -6.18 4.64
C GLN A 17 -21.89 -5.46 5.50
N THR A 18 -21.27 -6.18 6.43
CA THR A 18 -20.02 -5.69 7.03
C THR A 18 -18.89 -5.75 6.00
N PRO A 19 -17.87 -4.90 6.11
CA PRO A 19 -16.71 -4.98 5.22
C PRO A 19 -16.07 -6.37 5.17
N LYS A 20 -16.01 -7.07 6.31
CA LYS A 20 -15.44 -8.42 6.38
C LYS A 20 -16.27 -9.44 5.60
N GLU A 21 -17.58 -9.44 5.75
CA GLU A 21 -18.49 -10.32 5.00
C GLU A 21 -18.36 -10.06 3.48
N PHE A 22 -18.35 -8.80 3.09
CA PHE A 22 -18.21 -8.39 1.69
C PHE A 22 -16.90 -8.91 1.07
N VAL A 23 -15.74 -8.70 1.73
CA VAL A 23 -14.45 -9.16 1.19
C VAL A 23 -14.30 -10.70 1.26
N ASP A 24 -14.94 -11.38 2.21
CA ASP A 24 -14.94 -12.84 2.25
C ASP A 24 -15.67 -13.44 1.05
N GLU A 25 -16.80 -12.86 0.67
CA GLU A 25 -17.56 -13.25 -0.52
C GLU A 25 -16.75 -13.02 -1.80
N ILE A 26 -16.28 -11.79 -2.03
CA ILE A 26 -15.52 -11.42 -3.24
C ILE A 26 -14.22 -12.23 -3.35
N SER A 27 -13.49 -12.40 -2.27
CA SER A 27 -12.26 -13.19 -2.23
C SER A 27 -12.52 -14.66 -2.57
N GLY A 28 -13.63 -15.22 -2.09
CA GLY A 28 -14.08 -16.56 -2.44
C GLY A 28 -14.40 -16.70 -3.93
N GLU A 29 -15.08 -15.74 -4.52
CA GLU A 29 -15.38 -15.71 -5.97
C GLU A 29 -14.10 -15.62 -6.81
N ILE A 30 -13.17 -14.75 -6.45
CA ILE A 30 -11.87 -14.64 -7.14
C ILE A 30 -11.12 -15.96 -7.11
N LYS A 31 -11.08 -16.62 -5.95
CA LYS A 31 -10.44 -17.93 -5.81
C LYS A 31 -11.09 -18.99 -6.69
N ASN A 32 -12.42 -19.03 -6.74
CA ASN A 32 -13.16 -19.94 -7.60
C ASN A 32 -12.86 -19.70 -9.10
N ILE A 33 -12.71 -18.44 -9.53
CA ILE A 33 -12.33 -18.09 -10.90
C ILE A 33 -10.92 -18.59 -11.20
N TRP A 34 -9.97 -18.43 -10.30
CA TRP A 34 -8.60 -18.91 -10.47
C TRP A 34 -8.55 -20.44 -10.57
N ASP A 35 -9.32 -21.13 -9.71
CA ASP A 35 -9.43 -22.57 -9.74
C ASP A 35 -10.06 -23.06 -11.07
N LEU A 36 -11.09 -22.35 -11.58
CA LEU A 36 -11.70 -22.62 -12.88
C LEU A 36 -10.71 -22.42 -14.06
N MET A 37 -9.82 -21.42 -13.95
CA MET A 37 -8.78 -21.15 -14.91
C MET A 37 -7.57 -22.09 -14.79
N ASN A 38 -7.63 -23.08 -13.89
CA ASN A 38 -6.53 -23.97 -13.56
C ASN A 38 -5.23 -23.24 -13.18
N THR A 39 -5.36 -22.11 -12.47
CA THR A 39 -4.24 -21.34 -11.96
C THR A 39 -3.65 -22.04 -10.74
N SER A 40 -2.38 -22.42 -10.80
CA SER A 40 -1.66 -22.96 -9.63
C SER A 40 -1.04 -21.86 -8.79
N TYR A 41 -1.21 -21.94 -7.49
CA TYR A 41 -0.57 -21.06 -6.50
C TYR A 41 -0.31 -21.82 -5.21
N ASP A 42 0.78 -21.52 -4.52
CA ASP A 42 1.12 -22.17 -3.25
C ASP A 42 0.38 -21.52 -2.07
N LYS A 43 0.07 -20.24 -2.17
CA LYS A 43 -0.65 -19.48 -1.15
C LYS A 43 -1.54 -18.42 -1.77
N PHE A 44 -2.78 -18.36 -1.35
CA PHE A 44 -3.71 -17.28 -1.64
C PHE A 44 -3.75 -16.35 -0.43
N ILE A 45 -3.01 -15.23 -0.52
CA ILE A 45 -2.89 -14.30 0.60
C ILE A 45 -3.96 -13.20 0.52
N ARG A 46 -4.42 -12.78 1.69
CA ARG A 46 -5.39 -11.70 1.88
C ARG A 46 -4.81 -10.67 2.84
N THR A 47 -5.01 -9.38 2.58
CA THR A 47 -4.56 -8.34 3.51
C THR A 47 -5.32 -8.35 4.84
N THR A 48 -6.45 -9.06 4.91
CA THR A 48 -7.21 -9.35 6.14
C THR A 48 -6.74 -10.60 6.88
N ASP A 49 -5.67 -11.26 6.44
CA ASP A 49 -5.07 -12.36 7.20
C ASP A 49 -4.44 -11.81 8.49
N ALA A 50 -4.78 -12.39 9.64
CA ALA A 50 -4.35 -11.89 10.95
C ALA A 50 -2.82 -11.84 11.12
N ASP A 51 -2.09 -12.74 10.46
CA ASP A 51 -0.62 -12.71 10.46
C ASP A 51 -0.08 -11.52 9.69
N HIS A 52 -0.69 -11.21 8.53
CA HIS A 52 -0.34 -10.05 7.75
C HIS A 52 -0.59 -8.75 8.53
N GLU A 53 -1.78 -8.57 9.07
CA GLU A 53 -2.14 -7.38 9.85
C GLU A 53 -1.15 -7.14 11.00
N ARG A 54 -0.83 -8.19 11.77
CA ARG A 54 0.17 -8.09 12.86
C ARG A 54 1.54 -7.64 12.38
N GLN A 55 2.00 -8.16 11.23
CA GLN A 55 3.31 -7.78 10.70
C GLN A 55 3.31 -6.34 10.17
N VAL A 56 2.23 -5.90 9.53
CA VAL A 56 2.09 -4.51 9.10
C VAL A 56 2.14 -3.55 10.29
N GLN A 57 1.45 -3.86 11.38
CA GLN A 57 1.48 -3.06 12.62
C GLN A 57 2.91 -2.95 13.18
N LYS A 58 3.62 -4.07 13.28
CA LYS A 58 5.02 -4.11 13.76
C LYS A 58 5.96 -3.31 12.84
N ILE A 59 5.81 -3.43 11.53
CA ILE A 59 6.61 -2.69 10.55
C ILE A 59 6.33 -1.19 10.68
N PHE A 60 5.07 -0.80 10.77
CA PHE A 60 4.67 0.59 10.96
C PHE A 60 5.31 1.17 12.23
N LYS A 61 5.18 0.46 13.36
CA LYS A 61 5.77 0.86 14.64
C LYS A 61 7.28 0.98 14.56
N LYS A 62 7.95 0.03 13.94
CA LYS A 62 9.41 0.04 13.74
C LYS A 62 9.87 1.24 12.94
N LEU A 63 9.20 1.56 11.83
CA LEU A 63 9.51 2.73 11.00
C LEU A 63 9.24 4.04 11.76
N TYR A 64 8.18 4.07 12.57
CA TYR A 64 7.89 5.21 13.43
C TYR A 64 8.99 5.43 14.49
N ASP A 65 9.39 4.39 15.20
CA ASP A 65 10.43 4.45 16.23
C ASP A 65 11.81 4.84 15.66
N GLN A 66 12.07 4.49 14.40
CA GLN A 66 13.28 4.89 13.67
C GLN A 66 13.23 6.34 13.16
N GLY A 67 12.08 7.00 13.30
CA GLY A 67 11.85 8.35 12.79
C GLY A 67 11.69 8.43 11.26
N ASP A 68 11.40 7.29 10.62
CA ASP A 68 11.10 7.20 9.19
C ASP A 68 9.61 7.43 8.89
N ILE A 69 8.76 7.31 9.90
CA ILE A 69 7.36 7.76 9.86
C ILE A 69 7.20 8.92 10.85
N TYR A 70 6.47 9.94 10.43
CA TYR A 70 6.13 11.10 11.27
C TYR A 70 4.67 11.49 11.10
N LYS A 71 4.13 12.15 12.12
CA LYS A 71 2.76 12.65 12.10
C LYS A 71 2.73 14.04 11.49
N GLY A 72 1.77 14.27 10.60
CA GLY A 72 1.59 15.54 9.92
C GLY A 72 0.12 15.77 9.57
N GLU A 73 -0.14 16.81 8.81
CA GLU A 73 -1.47 17.13 8.31
C GLU A 73 -1.49 17.00 6.78
N TYR A 74 -2.42 16.23 6.28
CA TYR A 74 -2.63 16.11 4.85
C TYR A 74 -3.71 17.11 4.40
N VAL A 75 -3.39 17.90 3.41
CA VAL A 75 -4.33 18.80 2.73
C VAL A 75 -4.23 18.55 1.23
N GLY A 76 -5.30 18.13 0.61
CA GLY A 76 -5.27 17.85 -0.83
C GLY A 76 -6.64 17.49 -1.40
N LYS A 77 -6.66 17.20 -2.69
CA LYS A 77 -7.84 16.73 -3.42
C LYS A 77 -7.82 15.21 -3.49
N TYR A 78 -8.76 14.57 -2.86
CA TYR A 78 -8.84 13.10 -2.76
C TYR A 78 -9.83 12.54 -3.77
N CYS A 79 -9.38 11.54 -4.51
CA CYS A 79 -10.23 10.72 -5.38
C CYS A 79 -10.55 9.40 -4.70
N THR A 80 -11.76 9.22 -4.19
CA THR A 80 -12.19 7.99 -3.51
C THR A 80 -12.07 6.74 -4.40
N PRO A 81 -12.47 6.76 -5.70
CA PRO A 81 -12.36 5.57 -6.54
C PRO A 81 -10.93 5.13 -6.86
N CYS A 82 -9.97 6.06 -6.90
CA CYS A 82 -8.56 5.77 -7.16
C CYS A 82 -7.74 5.63 -5.87
N GLU A 83 -8.36 5.95 -4.71
CA GLU A 83 -7.71 6.04 -3.41
C GLU A 83 -6.41 6.88 -3.44
N SER A 84 -6.43 7.97 -4.21
CA SER A 84 -5.26 8.79 -4.48
C SER A 84 -5.53 10.25 -4.16
N PHE A 85 -4.48 10.89 -3.64
CA PHE A 85 -4.46 12.32 -3.41
C PHE A 85 -3.76 13.05 -4.54
N PHE A 86 -4.23 14.23 -4.82
CA PHE A 86 -3.68 15.12 -5.84
C PHE A 86 -3.57 16.53 -5.30
N THR A 87 -2.55 17.23 -5.75
CA THR A 87 -2.47 18.70 -5.63
C THR A 87 -3.36 19.33 -6.70
N ASP A 88 -3.75 20.59 -6.51
CA ASP A 88 -4.55 21.29 -7.52
C ASP A 88 -3.88 21.32 -8.90
N SER A 89 -2.55 21.39 -8.95
CA SER A 89 -1.77 21.38 -10.18
C SER A 89 -1.75 20.04 -10.93
N GLN A 90 -2.10 18.94 -10.25
CA GLN A 90 -2.15 17.61 -10.84
C GLN A 90 -3.53 17.29 -11.42
N LEU A 91 -4.56 18.07 -11.07
CA LEU A 91 -5.91 17.84 -11.57
C LEU A 91 -6.02 18.21 -13.05
N VAL A 92 -6.81 17.44 -13.78
CA VAL A 92 -7.20 17.74 -15.17
C VAL A 92 -8.63 18.25 -15.15
N ASP A 93 -8.84 19.52 -15.53
CA ASP A 93 -10.15 20.20 -15.48
C ASP A 93 -10.83 20.10 -14.10
N GLY A 94 -10.04 20.19 -13.02
CA GLY A 94 -10.53 20.06 -11.64
C GLY A 94 -10.95 18.65 -11.22
N LYS A 95 -10.58 17.63 -12.01
CA LYS A 95 -10.93 16.22 -11.79
C LYS A 95 -9.69 15.36 -11.63
N CYS A 96 -9.90 14.15 -11.14
CA CYS A 96 -8.86 13.13 -10.99
C CYS A 96 -8.19 12.85 -12.35
N PRO A 97 -6.85 12.95 -12.45
CA PRO A 97 -6.13 12.71 -13.70
C PRO A 97 -6.23 11.25 -14.17
N ASP A 98 -6.38 10.30 -13.23
CA ASP A 98 -6.38 8.87 -13.54
C ASP A 98 -7.73 8.36 -14.03
N CYS A 99 -8.83 8.84 -13.44
CA CYS A 99 -10.16 8.29 -13.74
C CYS A 99 -11.19 9.32 -14.21
N GLY A 100 -10.86 10.62 -14.26
CA GLY A 100 -11.74 11.70 -14.70
C GLY A 100 -12.89 12.03 -13.76
N ARG A 101 -12.99 11.41 -12.58
CA ARG A 101 -14.08 11.63 -11.61
C ARG A 101 -13.81 12.86 -10.75
N PRO A 102 -14.88 13.46 -10.16
CA PRO A 102 -14.72 14.54 -9.20
C PRO A 102 -13.84 14.12 -8.02
N VAL A 103 -13.03 15.06 -7.53
CA VAL A 103 -12.24 14.94 -6.31
C VAL A 103 -12.88 15.74 -5.18
N GLN A 104 -12.61 15.37 -3.93
CA GLN A 104 -13.08 16.04 -2.74
C GLN A 104 -11.91 16.70 -2.01
N GLU A 105 -12.15 17.85 -1.40
CA GLU A 105 -11.15 18.40 -0.47
C GLU A 105 -11.05 17.50 0.75
N ALA A 106 -9.83 17.09 1.07
CA ALA A 106 -9.54 16.33 2.26
C ALA A 106 -8.47 17.06 3.07
N LYS A 107 -8.77 17.28 4.33
CA LYS A 107 -7.84 17.78 5.33
C LYS A 107 -7.95 16.86 6.53
N GLU A 108 -6.90 16.09 6.79
CA GLU A 108 -6.88 15.16 7.91
C GLU A 108 -5.48 15.01 8.50
N GLU A 109 -5.42 14.69 9.77
CA GLU A 109 -4.19 14.25 10.40
C GLU A 109 -3.79 12.89 9.83
N ALA A 110 -2.54 12.71 9.47
CA ALA A 110 -2.03 11.50 8.90
C ALA A 110 -0.57 11.24 9.28
N TYR A 111 -0.15 10.00 9.17
CA TYR A 111 1.26 9.62 9.23
C TYR A 111 1.85 9.57 7.83
N PHE A 112 3.11 10.04 7.73
CA PHE A 112 3.87 10.10 6.48
C PHE A 112 5.15 9.30 6.59
N PHE A 113 5.43 8.46 5.60
CA PHE A 113 6.72 7.80 5.45
C PHE A 113 7.67 8.72 4.69
N LYS A 114 8.87 8.97 5.26
CA LYS A 114 9.91 9.81 4.67
C LYS A 114 10.56 9.15 3.46
N LEU A 115 9.81 8.97 2.38
CA LEU A 115 10.31 8.38 1.15
C LEU A 115 11.44 9.23 0.55
N SER A 116 11.35 10.55 0.68
CA SER A 116 12.38 11.51 0.28
C SER A 116 13.77 11.22 0.87
N LYS A 117 13.83 10.74 2.12
CA LYS A 117 15.09 10.33 2.79
C LYS A 117 15.84 9.21 2.06
N TYR A 118 15.12 8.39 1.30
CA TYR A 118 15.66 7.20 0.65
C TYR A 118 16.08 7.45 -0.81
N GLN A 119 15.80 8.63 -1.36
CA GLN A 119 16.03 8.95 -2.77
C GLN A 119 17.45 8.65 -3.26
N ASP A 120 18.46 9.19 -2.58
CA ASP A 120 19.85 9.04 -3.00
C ASP A 120 20.32 7.58 -2.90
N ARG A 121 19.84 6.87 -1.86
CA ARG A 121 20.12 5.43 -1.71
C ARG A 121 19.49 4.61 -2.82
N LEU A 122 18.26 4.92 -3.18
CA LEU A 122 17.53 4.25 -4.25
C LEU A 122 18.20 4.52 -5.60
N MET A 123 18.52 5.77 -5.89
CA MET A 123 19.23 6.14 -7.13
C MET A 123 20.56 5.42 -7.26
N LYS A 124 21.37 5.42 -6.21
CA LYS A 124 22.66 4.70 -6.17
C LYS A 124 22.47 3.19 -6.36
N HIS A 125 21.42 2.61 -5.77
CA HIS A 125 21.12 1.19 -5.94
C HIS A 125 20.79 0.84 -7.38
N ILE A 126 19.96 1.65 -8.04
CA ILE A 126 19.59 1.47 -9.46
C ILE A 126 20.83 1.61 -10.37
N GLU A 127 21.72 2.55 -10.08
CA GLU A 127 22.95 2.77 -10.86
C GLU A 127 23.93 1.57 -10.69
N GLN A 128 24.05 1.03 -9.49
CA GLN A 128 24.92 -0.10 -9.19
C GLN A 128 24.35 -1.45 -9.66
N ASN A 129 23.08 -1.54 -9.91
CA ASN A 129 22.35 -2.73 -10.35
C ASN A 129 21.54 -2.43 -11.61
N PRO A 130 22.16 -2.42 -12.80
CA PRO A 130 21.51 -1.99 -14.04
C PRO A 130 20.24 -2.75 -14.39
N ASP A 131 20.15 -4.01 -13.98
CA ASP A 131 19.03 -4.91 -14.24
C ASP A 131 17.94 -4.89 -13.17
N PHE A 132 18.08 -4.03 -12.14
CA PHE A 132 17.13 -3.95 -11.03
C PHE A 132 15.71 -3.56 -11.47
N ILE A 133 15.59 -2.69 -12.47
CA ILE A 133 14.30 -2.31 -13.07
C ILE A 133 14.32 -2.68 -14.56
N GLN A 134 13.39 -3.53 -14.97
CA GLN A 134 13.21 -4.00 -16.33
C GLN A 134 11.77 -3.76 -16.84
N PRO A 135 11.55 -3.53 -18.12
CA PRO A 135 12.55 -3.19 -19.15
C PRO A 135 13.14 -1.78 -18.98
N GLU A 136 14.18 -1.44 -19.73
CA GLU A 136 14.87 -0.16 -19.61
C GLU A 136 13.95 1.06 -19.76
N SER A 137 12.89 0.95 -20.56
CA SER A 137 11.87 2.00 -20.68
C SER A 137 11.20 2.33 -19.34
N ARG A 138 10.91 1.31 -18.52
CA ARG A 138 10.33 1.49 -17.18
C ARG A 138 11.34 2.06 -16.20
N LYS A 139 12.59 1.63 -16.27
CA LYS A 139 13.68 2.22 -15.49
C LYS A 139 13.81 3.73 -15.79
N ASN A 140 13.82 4.11 -17.06
CA ASN A 140 13.92 5.51 -17.47
C ASN A 140 12.69 6.32 -17.01
N GLU A 141 11.50 5.76 -17.09
CA GLU A 141 10.26 6.37 -16.59
C GLU A 141 10.35 6.63 -15.07
N MET A 142 10.73 5.63 -14.28
CA MET A 142 10.87 5.76 -12.83
C MET A 142 11.91 6.81 -12.45
N ILE A 143 13.07 6.79 -13.10
CA ILE A 143 14.14 7.77 -12.82
C ILE A 143 13.71 9.19 -13.19
N ASN A 144 13.20 9.40 -14.40
CA ASN A 144 12.95 10.73 -14.90
C ASN A 144 11.68 11.38 -14.34
N ASN A 145 10.62 10.59 -14.12
CA ASN A 145 9.33 11.11 -13.70
C ASN A 145 9.15 11.16 -12.17
N PHE A 146 9.88 10.32 -11.43
CA PHE A 146 9.68 10.22 -9.97
C PHE A 146 10.94 10.54 -9.17
N ILE A 147 12.10 9.92 -9.50
CA ILE A 147 13.29 10.08 -8.65
C ILE A 147 13.97 11.43 -8.87
N LYS A 148 14.27 11.81 -10.11
CA LYS A 148 14.95 13.06 -10.42
C LYS A 148 14.19 14.33 -10.01
N PRO A 149 12.86 14.40 -10.17
CA PRO A 149 12.09 15.56 -9.67
C PRO A 149 12.07 15.69 -8.16
N GLY A 150 12.41 14.63 -7.43
CA GLY A 150 12.38 14.55 -5.98
C GLY A 150 11.23 13.68 -5.48
N LEU A 151 11.55 12.60 -4.75
CA LEU A 151 10.56 11.74 -4.12
C LEU A 151 9.82 12.53 -3.03
N GLN A 152 8.51 12.43 -3.04
CA GLN A 152 7.65 13.03 -2.02
C GLN A 152 7.40 12.02 -0.89
N ASP A 153 7.26 12.53 0.34
CA ASP A 153 6.89 11.71 1.47
C ASP A 153 5.48 11.12 1.27
N LEU A 154 5.34 9.86 1.59
CA LEU A 154 4.15 9.07 1.29
C LEU A 154 3.20 9.04 2.48
N CYS A 155 1.94 9.43 2.28
CA CYS A 155 0.89 9.25 3.28
C CYS A 155 0.66 7.74 3.53
N VAL A 156 0.81 7.29 4.78
CA VAL A 156 0.74 5.88 5.17
C VAL A 156 -0.32 5.58 6.21
N SER A 157 -1.15 6.56 6.58
CA SER A 157 -2.32 6.33 7.43
C SER A 157 -3.49 7.25 7.06
N ARG A 158 -4.69 6.87 7.49
CA ARG A 158 -5.92 7.62 7.29
C ARG A 158 -6.78 7.61 8.56
N THR A 159 -7.62 8.64 8.70
CA THR A 159 -8.62 8.77 9.77
C THR A 159 -10.05 8.84 9.24
N SER A 160 -10.21 9.03 7.93
CA SER A 160 -11.51 9.27 7.29
C SER A 160 -12.38 8.02 7.11
N PHE A 161 -11.82 6.82 7.31
CA PHE A 161 -12.54 5.54 7.31
C PHE A 161 -11.98 4.62 8.40
N LYS A 162 -12.69 3.52 8.69
CA LYS A 162 -12.35 2.60 9.78
C LYS A 162 -11.93 1.21 9.32
N TRP A 163 -12.29 0.83 8.08
CA TRP A 163 -11.94 -0.46 7.54
C TRP A 163 -10.49 -0.49 7.05
N GLY A 164 -9.60 -0.94 7.91
CA GLY A 164 -8.15 -1.02 7.69
C GLY A 164 -7.45 -1.55 8.91
N ILE A 165 -6.14 -1.76 8.80
CA ILE A 165 -5.28 -2.23 9.89
C ILE A 165 -5.09 -1.08 10.88
N PRO A 166 -5.50 -1.20 12.17
CA PRO A 166 -5.31 -0.14 13.15
C PRO A 166 -3.83 0.14 13.41
N VAL A 167 -3.48 1.40 13.63
CA VAL A 167 -2.16 1.77 14.16
C VAL A 167 -2.15 1.54 15.66
N ASP A 168 -1.35 0.58 16.15
CA ASP A 168 -1.37 0.08 17.53
C ASP A 168 -1.29 1.15 18.63
N PHE A 169 -0.56 2.21 18.35
CA PHE A 169 -0.30 3.30 19.33
C PHE A 169 -1.16 4.55 19.08
N ASP A 170 -2.03 4.53 18.08
CA ASP A 170 -2.95 5.62 17.75
C ASP A 170 -4.21 5.09 17.05
N ASP A 171 -5.22 4.72 17.81
CA ASP A 171 -6.45 4.06 17.40
C ASP A 171 -7.36 4.89 16.48
N LYS A 172 -7.05 6.19 16.32
CA LYS A 172 -7.75 7.05 15.35
C LYS A 172 -7.35 6.74 13.91
N HIS A 173 -6.16 6.16 13.71
CA HIS A 173 -5.58 5.92 12.42
C HIS A 173 -5.68 4.45 12.01
N VAL A 174 -5.93 4.24 10.73
CA VAL A 174 -5.71 2.96 10.05
C VAL A 174 -4.56 3.09 9.07
N VAL A 175 -3.81 2.02 8.88
CA VAL A 175 -2.72 1.96 7.90
C VAL A 175 -3.28 2.14 6.50
N TYR A 176 -2.61 2.97 5.68
CA TYR A 176 -3.05 3.24 4.32
C TYR A 176 -2.45 2.25 3.33
N VAL A 177 -3.15 2.06 2.22
CA VAL A 177 -2.98 1.01 1.21
C VAL A 177 -1.53 0.65 0.85
N TRP A 178 -0.66 1.65 0.67
CA TRP A 178 0.70 1.39 0.18
C TRP A 178 1.55 0.56 1.14
N LEU A 179 1.50 0.86 2.44
CA LEU A 179 2.24 0.07 3.43
C LEU A 179 1.58 -1.28 3.68
N ASP A 180 0.24 -1.33 3.67
CA ASP A 180 -0.53 -2.55 3.79
C ASP A 180 -0.27 -3.48 2.59
N ALA A 181 -0.64 -3.06 1.39
CA ALA A 181 -0.57 -3.89 0.19
C ALA A 181 0.86 -4.35 -0.15
N LEU A 182 1.85 -3.46 -0.08
CA LEU A 182 3.22 -3.80 -0.46
C LEU A 182 3.91 -4.74 0.56
N THR A 183 3.56 -4.66 1.83
CA THR A 183 4.07 -5.58 2.85
C THR A 183 3.63 -7.02 2.60
N ASN A 184 2.56 -7.22 1.88
CA ASN A 184 1.99 -8.50 1.54
C ASN A 184 3.00 -9.45 0.83
N TYR A 185 3.88 -8.90 0.00
CA TYR A 185 4.93 -9.69 -0.69
C TYR A 185 5.86 -10.42 0.28
N ILE A 186 6.16 -9.83 1.42
CA ILE A 186 7.05 -10.45 2.41
C ILE A 186 6.28 -11.24 3.48
N THR A 187 5.12 -10.77 3.92
CA THR A 187 4.32 -11.52 4.90
C THR A 187 3.80 -12.83 4.33
N GLY A 188 3.50 -12.85 3.02
CA GLY A 188 3.07 -14.05 2.30
C GLY A 188 4.05 -15.21 2.39
N ILE A 189 5.34 -14.93 2.49
CA ILE A 189 6.40 -15.92 2.63
C ILE A 189 6.97 -16.04 4.06
N GLY A 190 6.29 -15.42 5.03
CA GLY A 190 6.59 -15.60 6.45
C GLY A 190 7.67 -14.67 7.00
N TYR A 191 7.69 -13.40 6.54
CA TYR A 191 8.47 -12.35 7.20
C TYR A 191 7.99 -12.13 8.64
N ASP A 192 8.92 -11.93 9.56
CA ASP A 192 8.65 -11.50 10.93
C ASP A 192 9.54 -10.31 11.30
N ALA A 193 8.91 -9.21 11.69
CA ALA A 193 9.58 -7.97 12.08
C ALA A 193 10.45 -8.12 13.35
N ASP A 194 10.17 -9.11 14.18
CA ASP A 194 10.95 -9.43 15.40
C ASP A 194 12.17 -10.31 15.11
N GLY A 195 12.42 -10.65 13.85
CA GLY A 195 13.61 -11.40 13.42
C GLY A 195 13.44 -12.91 13.34
N ASN A 196 12.23 -13.44 13.58
CA ASN A 196 11.92 -14.87 13.52
C ASN A 196 11.30 -15.29 12.17
N SER A 197 11.74 -14.65 11.09
CA SER A 197 11.25 -14.95 9.75
C SER A 197 11.45 -16.41 9.35
N SER A 198 10.49 -16.95 8.60
CA SER A 198 10.47 -18.35 8.17
C SER A 198 11.66 -18.71 7.27
N GLU A 199 11.95 -20.01 7.12
CA GLU A 199 12.92 -20.51 6.15
C GLU A 199 12.52 -20.18 4.71
N GLN A 200 11.21 -20.09 4.43
CA GLN A 200 10.69 -19.69 3.14
C GLN A 200 11.03 -18.24 2.82
N TYR A 201 10.89 -17.32 3.78
CA TYR A 201 11.33 -15.94 3.62
C TYR A 201 12.82 -15.85 3.36
N LYS A 202 13.66 -16.53 4.17
CA LYS A 202 15.13 -16.53 4.01
C LYS A 202 15.58 -17.07 2.65
N LYS A 203 14.82 -18.02 2.09
CA LYS A 203 15.12 -18.63 0.79
C LYS A 203 14.74 -17.73 -0.40
N TYR A 204 13.59 -17.05 -0.32
CA TYR A 204 13.02 -16.34 -1.47
C TYR A 204 13.15 -14.84 -1.41
N TRP A 205 13.62 -14.29 -0.28
CA TRP A 205 13.83 -12.84 -0.16
C TRP A 205 15.32 -12.52 0.06
N PRO A 206 15.92 -11.53 -0.65
CA PRO A 206 15.26 -10.71 -1.68
C PRO A 206 14.85 -11.53 -2.91
N ALA A 207 13.69 -11.17 -3.48
CA ALA A 207 13.16 -11.85 -4.66
C ALA A 207 14.02 -11.58 -5.89
N GLY A 208 14.10 -12.57 -6.80
CA GLY A 208 14.78 -12.39 -8.08
C GLY A 208 13.97 -11.58 -9.08
N LEU A 209 12.63 -11.57 -8.93
CA LEU A 209 11.70 -10.82 -9.76
C LEU A 209 10.42 -10.52 -8.97
N HIS A 210 9.89 -9.32 -9.17
CA HIS A 210 8.57 -8.87 -8.73
C HIS A 210 7.68 -8.49 -9.90
#